data_212373da4a0acee61edda4ec5f381875
#
_entry.id   212373da4a0acee61edda4ec5f381875
#
_cell.length_a   1.000
_cell.length_b   1.000
_cell.length_c   1.000
_cell.angle_alpha   90.00
_cell.angle_beta   90.00
_cell.angle_gamma   90.00
#
_symmetry.space_group_name_H-M   'P 1'
#
loop_
_entity.id
_entity.type
_entity.pdbx_description
1 polymer ?
#
loop_
_entity_poly.entity_id
_entity_poly.type
_entity_poly.pdbx_seq_one_letter_code
_entity_poly.pdbx_strand_id
1 'polypeptide(L)'
;AIMSAIFTVIAVISIAPKDRPEFFGTGKPIKVGLKDYWDTLKNNRAIQMLVLSASTDKLGSTAKTSAVAVAMFACIAGSIKLQGSVTAVTTIPSVILTFLVISIVATRFGQKKAMVIGSIGGIICNVILSVLWIVGDPTTMTSNPETGALNWGPFLITYVVFSILYAGCQGISGNIVIPMTADCADYEVYRSGKYVPGLMGTLFSFVDKMISSFAPMIAGLVFAACGFTDHNPSVGDIVTPQLRVGVVFLAYGLITIGLICNLIAMKFYPLSKEKMAEIQDEIVKIKAKAMAEA
;
A
#
# COMPACT_ATOMS: atom_id res chain seq x y z
N ALA A 1 18.27 1.15 -14.51
CA ALA A 1 18.71 2.55 -14.67
C ALA A 1 18.29 3.15 -16.02
N ILE A 2 18.71 2.57 -17.20
CA ILE A 2 18.45 3.15 -18.55
C ILE A 2 16.93 3.28 -18.82
N MET A 3 16.14 2.22 -18.61
CA MET A 3 14.68 2.26 -18.80
C MET A 3 14.01 3.31 -17.90
N SER A 4 14.43 3.42 -16.64
CA SER A 4 13.93 4.44 -15.71
C SER A 4 14.23 5.86 -16.23
N ALA A 5 15.44 6.11 -16.72
CA ALA A 5 15.81 7.39 -17.29
C ALA A 5 14.96 7.75 -18.53
N ILE A 6 14.73 6.80 -19.44
CA ILE A 6 13.88 7.00 -20.61
C ILE A 6 12.45 7.38 -20.21
N PHE A 7 11.83 6.63 -19.28
CA PHE A 7 10.48 6.95 -18.81
C PHE A 7 10.40 8.29 -18.07
N THR A 8 11.44 8.65 -17.30
CA THR A 8 11.51 9.96 -16.65
C THR A 8 11.55 11.09 -17.69
N VAL A 9 12.37 10.96 -18.74
CA VAL A 9 12.43 11.95 -19.82
C VAL A 9 11.09 12.08 -20.54
N ILE A 10 10.44 10.96 -20.88
CA ILE A 10 9.11 10.95 -21.49
C ILE A 10 8.09 11.66 -20.58
N ALA A 11 8.10 11.38 -19.29
CA ALA A 11 7.20 12.02 -18.32
C ALA A 11 7.42 13.54 -18.27
N VAL A 12 8.68 14.00 -18.20
CA VAL A 12 9.02 15.43 -18.19
C VAL A 12 8.54 16.13 -19.48
N ILE A 13 8.82 15.55 -20.65
CA ILE A 13 8.38 16.10 -21.93
C ILE A 13 6.84 16.16 -22.00
N SER A 14 6.15 15.17 -21.46
CA SER A 14 4.66 15.13 -21.45
C SER A 14 4.03 16.17 -20.54
N ILE A 15 4.71 16.56 -19.44
CA ILE A 15 4.21 17.52 -18.46
C ILE A 15 4.59 18.95 -18.85
N ALA A 16 5.75 19.17 -19.46
CA ALA A 16 6.28 20.47 -19.78
C ALA A 16 5.27 21.44 -20.51
N PRO A 17 4.44 21.00 -21.46
CA PRO A 17 3.45 21.88 -22.09
C PRO A 17 2.32 22.34 -21.15
N LYS A 18 2.11 21.61 -20.04
CA LYS A 18 1.08 21.91 -19.02
C LYS A 18 1.65 22.62 -17.80
N ASP A 19 2.97 22.74 -17.70
CA ASP A 19 3.67 23.45 -16.64
C ASP A 19 3.66 24.97 -16.94
N ARG A 20 2.48 25.58 -16.76
CA ARG A 20 2.24 27.00 -17.04
C ARG A 20 1.84 27.72 -15.77
N PRO A 21 2.26 29.00 -15.56
CA PRO A 21 1.93 29.79 -14.38
C PRO A 21 0.43 29.90 -14.09
N GLU A 22 -0.40 29.89 -15.13
CA GLU A 22 -1.87 29.94 -15.03
C GLU A 22 -2.49 28.72 -14.31
N PHE A 23 -1.77 27.60 -14.25
CA PHE A 23 -2.19 26.40 -13.51
C PHE A 23 -1.60 26.32 -12.10
N PHE A 24 -0.65 27.21 -11.77
CA PHE A 24 -0.10 27.26 -10.43
C PHE A 24 -1.12 27.90 -9.47
N GLY A 25 -1.06 27.50 -8.19
CA GLY A 25 -1.91 28.10 -7.17
C GLY A 25 -1.67 29.60 -7.08
N THR A 26 -2.76 30.39 -7.05
CA THR A 26 -2.75 31.87 -7.03
C THR A 26 -2.36 32.45 -5.68
N GLY A 27 -1.40 31.87 -4.96
CA GLY A 27 -0.96 32.38 -3.67
C GLY A 27 0.52 32.77 -3.66
N LYS A 28 0.88 33.78 -2.87
CA LYS A 28 2.27 34.06 -2.54
C LYS A 28 2.88 32.78 -1.95
N PRO A 29 4.13 32.41 -2.31
CA PRO A 29 4.77 31.22 -1.74
C PRO A 29 4.80 31.32 -0.21
N ILE A 30 4.10 30.40 0.45
CA ILE A 30 4.07 30.32 1.90
C ILE A 30 5.37 29.64 2.35
N LYS A 31 6.15 30.32 3.18
CA LYS A 31 7.31 29.68 3.82
C LYS A 31 6.79 28.66 4.84
N VAL A 32 7.02 27.39 4.57
CA VAL A 32 6.61 26.28 5.43
C VAL A 32 7.76 25.94 6.37
N GLY A 33 7.54 26.04 7.67
CA GLY A 33 8.47 25.62 8.71
C GLY A 33 8.07 24.29 9.35
N LEU A 34 8.95 23.71 10.15
CA LEU A 34 8.67 22.45 10.89
C LEU A 34 7.44 22.56 11.79
N LYS A 35 7.14 23.73 12.31
CA LYS A 35 5.94 23.99 13.11
C LYS A 35 4.65 23.79 12.31
N ASP A 36 4.66 24.19 11.04
CA ASP A 36 3.47 24.04 10.17
C ASP A 36 3.16 22.55 9.91
N TYR A 37 4.20 21.70 9.79
CA TYR A 37 4.03 20.24 9.69
C TYR A 37 3.33 19.68 10.93
N TRP A 38 3.79 20.09 12.11
CA TRP A 38 3.21 19.62 13.36
C TRP A 38 1.79 20.12 13.57
N ASP A 39 1.55 21.40 13.32
CA ASP A 39 0.23 22.03 13.45
C ASP A 39 -0.79 21.41 12.48
N THR A 40 -0.36 21.12 11.25
CA THR A 40 -1.20 20.45 10.26
C THR A 40 -1.50 19.00 10.69
N LEU A 41 -0.49 18.24 11.09
CA LEU A 41 -0.69 16.87 11.57
C LEU A 41 -1.63 16.82 12.78
N LYS A 42 -1.50 17.76 13.71
CA LYS A 42 -2.33 17.81 14.92
C LYS A 42 -3.77 18.20 14.65
N ASN A 43 -4.01 19.10 13.70
CA ASN A 43 -5.32 19.73 13.50
C ASN A 43 -6.09 19.21 12.27
N ASN A 44 -5.42 18.56 11.32
CA ASN A 44 -6.06 17.98 10.15
C ASN A 44 -6.35 16.50 10.36
N ARG A 45 -7.60 16.19 10.76
CA ARG A 45 -8.02 14.82 11.03
C ARG A 45 -7.98 13.92 9.78
N ALA A 46 -8.15 14.48 8.59
CA ALA A 46 -8.09 13.70 7.36
C ALA A 46 -6.68 13.12 7.15
N ILE A 47 -5.64 13.96 7.25
CA ILE A 47 -4.26 13.48 7.10
C ILE A 47 -3.84 12.53 8.23
N GLN A 48 -4.31 12.74 9.48
CA GLN A 48 -4.05 11.81 10.59
C GLN A 48 -4.56 10.41 10.26
N MET A 49 -5.80 10.31 9.84
CA MET A 49 -6.42 9.01 9.53
C MET A 49 -5.82 8.37 8.29
N LEU A 50 -5.48 9.17 7.29
CA LEU A 50 -4.83 8.68 6.07
C LEU A 50 -3.42 8.13 6.35
N VAL A 51 -2.63 8.86 7.14
CA VAL A 51 -1.28 8.45 7.54
C VAL A 51 -1.34 7.16 8.36
N LEU A 52 -2.23 7.07 9.35
CA LEU A 52 -2.42 5.86 10.14
C LEU A 52 -2.77 4.66 9.28
N SER A 53 -3.73 4.83 8.36
CA SER A 53 -4.19 3.80 7.44
C SER A 53 -3.06 3.27 6.55
N ALA A 54 -2.41 4.16 5.82
CA ALA A 54 -1.43 3.78 4.81
C ALA A 54 -0.11 3.27 5.41
N SER A 55 0.34 3.85 6.53
CA SER A 55 1.59 3.45 7.16
C SER A 55 1.52 2.06 7.79
N THR A 56 0.39 1.69 8.39
CA THR A 56 0.21 0.35 8.95
C THR A 56 0.10 -0.73 7.88
N ASP A 57 -0.57 -0.43 6.78
CA ASP A 57 -0.63 -1.31 5.61
C ASP A 57 0.76 -1.46 4.95
N LYS A 58 1.49 -0.37 4.80
CA LYS A 58 2.84 -0.38 4.25
C LYS A 58 3.82 -1.18 5.10
N LEU A 59 3.74 -1.09 6.43
CA LEU A 59 4.55 -1.88 7.34
C LEU A 59 4.40 -3.38 7.07
N GLY A 60 3.17 -3.88 6.99
CA GLY A 60 2.89 -5.28 6.71
C GLY A 60 3.38 -5.71 5.33
N SER A 61 3.11 -4.91 4.29
CA SER A 61 3.54 -5.24 2.93
C SER A 61 5.07 -5.23 2.78
N THR A 62 5.78 -4.32 3.45
CA THR A 62 7.24 -4.28 3.45
C THR A 62 7.83 -5.48 4.17
N ALA A 63 7.27 -5.91 5.30
CA ALA A 63 7.69 -7.12 6.00
C ALA A 63 7.59 -8.35 5.10
N LYS A 64 6.48 -8.51 4.38
CA LYS A 64 6.24 -9.65 3.46
C LYS A 64 7.25 -9.72 2.31
N THR A 65 7.69 -8.60 1.77
CA THR A 65 8.56 -8.56 0.58
C THR A 65 10.05 -8.78 0.87
N SER A 66 10.45 -8.81 2.14
CA SER A 66 11.84 -9.00 2.57
C SER A 66 12.18 -10.49 2.82
N ALA A 67 12.89 -10.77 3.89
CA ALA A 67 13.30 -12.12 4.29
C ALA A 67 12.12 -13.12 4.44
N VAL A 68 10.90 -12.62 4.67
CA VAL A 68 9.70 -13.45 4.82
C VAL A 68 9.35 -14.20 3.54
N ALA A 69 9.45 -13.54 2.37
CA ALA A 69 9.21 -14.21 1.08
C ALA A 69 10.23 -15.33 0.83
N VAL A 70 11.50 -15.11 1.21
CA VAL A 70 12.54 -16.15 1.16
C VAL A 70 12.19 -17.29 2.11
N ALA A 71 11.84 -17.01 3.36
CA ALA A 71 11.46 -18.05 4.33
C ALA A 71 10.25 -18.86 3.86
N MET A 72 9.24 -18.24 3.24
CA MET A 72 8.08 -18.96 2.69
C MET A 72 8.46 -19.92 1.58
N PHE A 73 9.18 -19.46 0.57
CA PHE A 73 9.44 -20.27 -0.62
C PHE A 73 10.70 -21.11 -0.49
N ALA A 74 11.79 -20.57 0.03
CA ALA A 74 13.04 -21.30 0.14
C ALA A 74 13.03 -22.31 1.28
N CYS A 75 12.58 -21.91 2.48
CA CYS A 75 12.59 -22.78 3.65
C CYS A 75 11.33 -23.68 3.70
N ILE A 76 10.11 -23.10 3.69
CA ILE A 76 8.88 -23.87 3.92
C ILE A 76 8.45 -24.65 2.67
N ALA A 77 8.45 -24.03 1.49
CA ALA A 77 8.08 -24.71 0.23
C ALA A 77 9.26 -25.45 -0.43
N GLY A 78 10.49 -25.26 0.08
CA GLY A 78 11.68 -25.99 -0.36
C GLY A 78 12.31 -25.51 -1.67
N SER A 79 11.82 -24.42 -2.30
CA SER A 79 12.38 -23.93 -3.56
C SER A 79 12.21 -22.43 -3.75
N ILE A 80 13.32 -21.71 -3.77
CA ILE A 80 13.31 -20.26 -4.09
C ILE A 80 12.92 -19.98 -5.56
N LYS A 81 13.21 -20.90 -6.49
CA LYS A 81 12.81 -20.75 -7.90
C LYS A 81 11.30 -20.68 -8.06
N LEU A 82 10.56 -21.37 -7.20
CA LEU A 82 9.11 -21.38 -7.16
C LEU A 82 8.53 -19.98 -6.94
N GLN A 83 9.17 -19.15 -6.12
CA GLN A 83 8.77 -17.75 -5.93
C GLN A 83 8.75 -16.99 -7.26
N GLY A 84 9.82 -17.11 -8.06
CA GLY A 84 9.90 -16.45 -9.37
C GLY A 84 8.81 -16.91 -10.33
N SER A 85 8.59 -18.23 -10.44
CA SER A 85 7.57 -18.81 -11.32
C SER A 85 6.16 -18.38 -10.92
N VAL A 86 5.83 -18.40 -9.63
CA VAL A 86 4.53 -17.94 -9.11
C VAL A 86 4.36 -16.45 -9.35
N THR A 87 5.37 -15.64 -9.07
CA THR A 87 5.32 -14.18 -9.32
C THR A 87 5.08 -13.88 -10.80
N ALA A 88 5.75 -14.59 -11.71
CA ALA A 88 5.55 -14.40 -13.16
C ALA A 88 4.09 -14.66 -13.58
N VAL A 89 3.45 -15.69 -13.02
CA VAL A 89 2.06 -16.03 -13.33
C VAL A 89 1.07 -15.07 -12.69
N THR A 90 1.34 -14.58 -11.48
CA THR A 90 0.39 -13.75 -10.72
C THR A 90 0.47 -12.27 -11.06
N THR A 91 1.62 -11.75 -11.53
CA THR A 91 1.84 -10.30 -11.71
C THR A 91 0.86 -9.68 -12.71
N ILE A 92 0.78 -10.23 -13.92
CA ILE A 92 -0.07 -9.65 -14.98
C ILE A 92 -1.55 -9.67 -14.59
N PRO A 93 -2.15 -10.82 -14.18
CA PRO A 93 -3.53 -10.85 -13.74
C PRO A 93 -3.81 -9.92 -12.55
N SER A 94 -2.86 -9.81 -11.60
CA SER A 94 -3.01 -8.92 -10.45
C SER A 94 -3.06 -7.44 -10.84
N VAL A 95 -2.19 -7.02 -11.76
CA VAL A 95 -2.18 -5.63 -12.27
C VAL A 95 -3.48 -5.31 -13.00
N ILE A 96 -3.93 -6.20 -13.90
CA ILE A 96 -5.19 -6.02 -14.62
C ILE A 96 -6.37 -5.92 -13.64
N LEU A 97 -6.45 -6.84 -12.68
CA LEU A 97 -7.51 -6.84 -11.68
C LEU A 97 -7.50 -5.57 -10.84
N THR A 98 -6.32 -5.13 -10.40
CA THR A 98 -6.14 -3.88 -9.64
C THR A 98 -6.72 -2.68 -10.40
N PHE A 99 -6.34 -2.49 -11.68
CA PHE A 99 -6.84 -1.38 -12.47
C PHE A 99 -8.35 -1.45 -12.73
N LEU A 100 -8.88 -2.65 -13.03
CA LEU A 100 -10.32 -2.84 -13.23
C LEU A 100 -11.11 -2.51 -11.96
N VAL A 101 -10.66 -3.03 -10.81
CA VAL A 101 -11.38 -2.83 -9.54
C VAL A 101 -11.28 -1.38 -9.08
N ILE A 102 -10.12 -0.72 -9.18
CA ILE A 102 -9.98 0.71 -8.85
C ILE A 102 -10.90 1.55 -9.73
N SER A 103 -10.88 1.34 -11.05
CA SER A 103 -11.69 2.11 -11.99
C SER A 103 -13.19 2.03 -11.67
N ILE A 104 -13.67 0.83 -11.33
CA ILE A 104 -15.10 0.61 -11.05
C ILE A 104 -15.47 1.11 -9.65
N VAL A 105 -14.67 0.74 -8.64
CA VAL A 105 -15.05 0.97 -7.25
C VAL A 105 -14.84 2.42 -6.83
N ALA A 106 -13.68 3.01 -7.17
CA ALA A 106 -13.37 4.39 -6.77
C ALA A 106 -14.28 5.41 -7.46
N THR A 107 -14.58 5.20 -8.76
CA THR A 107 -15.45 6.12 -9.50
C THR A 107 -16.90 6.06 -9.02
N ARG A 108 -17.42 4.85 -8.74
CA ARG A 108 -18.81 4.67 -8.31
C ARG A 108 -19.05 5.06 -6.86
N PHE A 109 -18.20 4.60 -5.96
CA PHE A 109 -18.43 4.70 -4.51
C PHE A 109 -17.61 5.77 -3.81
N GLY A 110 -16.63 6.37 -4.51
CA GLY A 110 -15.67 7.32 -3.94
C GLY A 110 -14.52 6.64 -3.20
N GLN A 111 -13.47 7.41 -2.93
CA GLN A 111 -12.18 6.92 -2.42
C GLN A 111 -12.29 6.24 -1.06
N LYS A 112 -13.00 6.85 -0.11
CA LYS A 112 -13.21 6.31 1.25
C LYS A 112 -13.87 4.94 1.24
N LYS A 113 -14.98 4.78 0.50
CA LYS A 113 -15.70 3.49 0.41
C LYS A 113 -14.87 2.46 -0.33
N ALA A 114 -14.15 2.86 -1.38
CA ALA A 114 -13.26 1.96 -2.11
C ALA A 114 -12.14 1.41 -1.21
N MET A 115 -11.52 2.26 -0.37
CA MET A 115 -10.54 1.84 0.63
C MET A 115 -11.11 0.80 1.61
N VAL A 116 -12.33 1.01 2.11
CA VAL A 116 -13.02 0.06 3.00
C VAL A 116 -13.28 -1.28 2.30
N ILE A 117 -13.79 -1.26 1.07
CA ILE A 117 -14.06 -2.48 0.29
C ILE A 117 -12.76 -3.25 0.03
N GLY A 118 -11.69 -2.56 -0.39
CA GLY A 118 -10.37 -3.15 -0.58
C GLY A 118 -9.82 -3.80 0.69
N SER A 119 -9.95 -3.13 1.83
CA SER A 119 -9.49 -3.66 3.11
C SER A 119 -10.27 -4.90 3.56
N ILE A 120 -11.58 -4.91 3.43
CA ILE A 120 -12.41 -6.08 3.78
C ILE A 120 -12.05 -7.26 2.87
N GLY A 121 -11.98 -7.05 1.55
CA GLY A 121 -11.58 -8.09 0.60
C GLY A 121 -10.16 -8.60 0.87
N GLY A 122 -9.22 -7.70 1.18
CA GLY A 122 -7.86 -8.04 1.55
C GLY A 122 -7.77 -8.90 2.81
N ILE A 123 -8.54 -8.57 3.86
CA ILE A 123 -8.61 -9.36 5.10
C ILE A 123 -9.11 -10.77 4.80
N ILE A 124 -10.19 -10.91 4.03
CA ILE A 124 -10.76 -12.22 3.70
C ILE A 124 -9.73 -13.06 2.95
N CYS A 125 -9.06 -12.51 1.93
CA CYS A 125 -8.03 -13.21 1.17
C CYS A 125 -6.84 -13.61 2.06
N ASN A 126 -6.38 -12.71 2.94
CA ASN A 126 -5.27 -12.99 3.85
C ASN A 126 -5.59 -14.08 4.86
N VAL A 127 -6.81 -14.12 5.39
CA VAL A 127 -7.24 -15.20 6.30
C VAL A 127 -7.21 -16.54 5.56
N ILE A 128 -7.75 -16.61 4.35
CA ILE A 128 -7.75 -17.84 3.54
C ILE A 128 -6.31 -18.27 3.22
N LEU A 129 -5.44 -17.34 2.81
CA LEU A 129 -4.03 -17.63 2.56
C LEU A 129 -3.29 -18.09 3.83
N SER A 130 -3.59 -17.47 4.99
CA SER A 130 -3.01 -17.90 6.27
C SER A 130 -3.40 -19.33 6.62
N VAL A 131 -4.67 -19.67 6.50
CA VAL A 131 -5.18 -21.03 6.74
C VAL A 131 -4.53 -22.01 5.76
N LEU A 132 -4.47 -21.66 4.47
CA LEU A 132 -3.84 -22.48 3.44
C LEU A 132 -2.36 -22.82 3.79
N TRP A 133 -1.59 -21.83 4.26
CA TRP A 133 -0.19 -22.03 4.61
C TRP A 133 0.03 -22.72 5.96
N ILE A 134 -0.89 -22.62 6.90
CA ILE A 134 -0.81 -23.28 8.21
C ILE A 134 -1.24 -24.75 8.11
N VAL A 135 -2.39 -25.01 7.49
CA VAL A 135 -3.04 -26.32 7.47
C VAL A 135 -2.63 -27.16 6.26
N GLY A 136 -2.46 -26.51 5.10
CA GLY A 136 -2.10 -27.18 3.86
C GLY A 136 -0.64 -27.61 3.82
N ASP A 137 -0.24 -28.27 2.74
CA ASP A 137 1.14 -28.70 2.51
C ASP A 137 1.80 -27.88 1.39
N PRO A 138 2.60 -26.84 1.72
CA PRO A 138 3.28 -26.01 0.73
C PRO A 138 4.34 -26.77 -0.08
N THR A 139 4.85 -27.91 0.38
CA THR A 139 5.84 -28.70 -0.34
C THR A 139 5.27 -29.36 -1.59
N THR A 140 3.93 -29.42 -1.70
CA THR A 140 3.23 -29.89 -2.91
C THR A 140 3.33 -28.90 -4.07
N MET A 141 3.72 -27.65 -3.80
CA MET A 141 4.03 -26.69 -4.85
C MET A 141 5.38 -27.06 -5.49
N THR A 142 5.34 -27.45 -6.75
CA THR A 142 6.55 -27.80 -7.50
C THR A 142 6.58 -27.08 -8.84
N SER A 143 7.78 -26.88 -9.36
CA SER A 143 8.01 -26.38 -10.72
C SER A 143 9.00 -27.26 -11.43
N ASN A 144 8.89 -27.33 -12.76
CA ASN A 144 9.87 -28.01 -13.59
C ASN A 144 11.24 -27.32 -13.45
N PRO A 145 12.31 -28.05 -13.09
CA PRO A 145 13.63 -27.45 -12.86
C PRO A 145 14.24 -26.79 -14.10
N GLU A 146 13.90 -27.25 -15.29
CA GLU A 146 14.47 -26.80 -16.56
C GLU A 146 13.65 -25.62 -17.15
N THR A 147 12.33 -25.75 -17.17
CA THR A 147 11.44 -24.78 -17.82
C THR A 147 10.87 -23.73 -16.85
N GLY A 148 10.92 -23.98 -15.55
CA GLY A 148 10.24 -23.15 -14.53
C GLY A 148 8.72 -23.28 -14.55
N ALA A 149 8.15 -24.15 -15.40
CA ALA A 149 6.71 -24.34 -15.50
C ALA A 149 6.14 -24.92 -14.20
N LEU A 150 5.03 -24.33 -13.72
CA LEU A 150 4.39 -24.73 -12.48
C LEU A 150 3.58 -26.02 -12.65
N ASN A 151 3.69 -26.92 -11.68
CA ASN A 151 2.84 -28.11 -11.59
C ASN A 151 1.55 -27.74 -10.82
N TRP A 152 0.44 -27.66 -11.52
CA TRP A 152 -0.83 -27.19 -10.99
C TRP A 152 -1.50 -28.24 -10.11
N GLY A 153 -1.26 -28.13 -8.79
CA GLY A 153 -1.97 -28.88 -7.76
C GLY A 153 -3.01 -28.02 -7.04
N PRO A 154 -3.89 -28.63 -6.23
CA PRO A 154 -4.96 -27.88 -5.53
C PRO A 154 -4.43 -26.77 -4.64
N PHE A 155 -3.32 -26.98 -3.94
CA PHE A 155 -2.68 -25.97 -3.10
C PHE A 155 -2.22 -24.77 -3.94
N LEU A 156 -1.48 -25.02 -5.03
CA LEU A 156 -0.95 -23.98 -5.89
C LEU A 156 -2.06 -23.18 -6.57
N ILE A 157 -3.12 -23.85 -7.07
CA ILE A 157 -4.28 -23.18 -7.68
C ILE A 157 -4.93 -22.23 -6.67
N THR A 158 -5.24 -22.73 -5.47
CA THR A 158 -5.84 -21.92 -4.40
C THR A 158 -4.94 -20.74 -4.04
N TYR A 159 -3.64 -20.99 -3.88
CA TYR A 159 -2.66 -19.95 -3.57
C TYR A 159 -2.60 -18.85 -4.64
N VAL A 160 -2.52 -19.23 -5.91
CA VAL A 160 -2.46 -18.28 -7.05
C VAL A 160 -3.74 -17.47 -7.15
N VAL A 161 -4.91 -18.11 -7.09
CA VAL A 161 -6.21 -17.42 -7.17
C VAL A 161 -6.36 -16.39 -6.05
N PHE A 162 -6.16 -16.81 -4.79
CA PHE A 162 -6.30 -15.87 -3.66
C PHE A 162 -5.18 -14.83 -3.60
N SER A 163 -3.99 -15.11 -4.11
CA SER A 163 -2.93 -14.11 -4.25
C SER A 163 -3.28 -13.03 -5.28
N ILE A 164 -3.89 -13.39 -6.40
CA ILE A 164 -4.37 -12.44 -7.42
C ILE A 164 -5.51 -11.59 -6.85
N LEU A 165 -6.49 -12.21 -6.19
CA LEU A 165 -7.62 -11.49 -5.56
C LEU A 165 -7.12 -10.55 -4.46
N TYR A 166 -6.20 -11.02 -3.62
CA TYR A 166 -5.56 -10.19 -2.61
C TYR A 166 -4.84 -8.99 -3.22
N ALA A 167 -4.05 -9.21 -4.28
CA ALA A 167 -3.33 -8.14 -4.94
C ALA A 167 -4.27 -7.09 -5.56
N GLY A 168 -5.42 -7.50 -6.11
CA GLY A 168 -6.47 -6.61 -6.57
C GLY A 168 -7.03 -5.73 -5.44
N CYS A 169 -7.35 -6.33 -4.29
CA CYS A 169 -7.84 -5.62 -3.11
C CYS A 169 -6.79 -4.67 -2.52
N GLN A 170 -5.55 -5.14 -2.40
CA GLN A 170 -4.40 -4.37 -1.90
C GLN A 170 -4.06 -3.20 -2.82
N GLY A 171 -4.17 -3.42 -4.14
CA GLY A 171 -3.94 -2.38 -5.13
C GLY A 171 -4.91 -1.21 -5.01
N ILE A 172 -6.15 -1.43 -4.52
CA ILE A 172 -7.08 -0.36 -4.19
C ILE A 172 -6.48 0.51 -3.09
N SER A 173 -6.12 -0.08 -1.95
CA SER A 173 -5.56 0.65 -0.81
C SER A 173 -4.30 1.43 -1.18
N GLY A 174 -3.37 0.79 -1.90
CA GLY A 174 -2.10 1.41 -2.24
C GLY A 174 -2.20 2.57 -3.23
N ASN A 175 -3.11 2.49 -4.21
CA ASN A 175 -3.21 3.53 -5.25
C ASN A 175 -4.19 4.65 -4.89
N ILE A 176 -5.23 4.40 -4.09
CA ILE A 176 -6.21 5.43 -3.68
C ILE A 176 -5.61 6.41 -2.67
N VAL A 177 -4.58 6.05 -1.95
CA VAL A 177 -3.89 6.94 -1.00
C VAL A 177 -3.36 8.21 -1.68
N ILE A 178 -2.88 8.11 -2.93
CA ILE A 178 -2.34 9.27 -3.66
C ILE A 178 -3.41 10.36 -3.86
N PRO A 179 -4.57 10.08 -4.50
CA PRO A 179 -5.63 11.07 -4.62
C PRO A 179 -6.22 11.48 -3.26
N MET A 180 -6.29 10.59 -2.25
CA MET A 180 -6.72 10.98 -0.91
C MET A 180 -5.76 11.97 -0.24
N THR A 181 -4.47 11.92 -0.54
CA THR A 181 -3.50 12.92 -0.05
C THR A 181 -3.78 14.30 -0.67
N ALA A 182 -4.17 14.35 -1.94
CA ALA A 182 -4.61 15.58 -2.58
C ALA A 182 -5.91 16.12 -1.94
N ASP A 183 -6.88 15.26 -1.66
CA ASP A 183 -8.11 15.64 -0.95
C ASP A 183 -7.82 16.19 0.46
N CYS A 184 -6.80 15.66 1.16
CA CYS A 184 -6.35 16.21 2.44
C CYS A 184 -5.74 17.61 2.30
N ALA A 185 -5.07 17.91 1.18
CA ALA A 185 -4.55 19.24 0.90
C ALA A 185 -5.69 20.24 0.61
N ASP A 186 -6.68 19.83 -0.17
CA ASP A 186 -7.88 20.63 -0.42
C ASP A 186 -8.68 20.88 0.86
N TYR A 187 -8.82 19.87 1.71
CA TYR A 187 -9.43 20.03 3.02
C TYR A 187 -8.66 21.00 3.92
N GLU A 188 -7.34 21.08 3.83
CA GLU A 188 -6.54 22.05 4.56
C GLU A 188 -6.80 23.47 4.07
N VAL A 189 -6.92 23.67 2.75
CA VAL A 189 -7.31 24.98 2.18
C VAL A 189 -8.68 25.40 2.70
N TYR A 190 -9.67 24.51 2.67
CA TYR A 190 -11.01 24.76 3.19
C TYR A 190 -11.00 25.15 4.67
N ARG A 191 -10.17 24.46 5.48
CA ARG A 191 -10.11 24.63 6.93
C ARG A 191 -9.32 25.87 7.37
N SER A 192 -8.16 26.12 6.76
CA SER A 192 -7.19 27.12 7.22
C SER A 192 -6.94 28.25 6.22
N GLY A 193 -7.44 28.15 5.01
CA GLY A 193 -7.14 29.08 3.91
C GLY A 193 -5.72 28.93 3.35
N LYS A 194 -4.89 28.02 3.89
CA LYS A 194 -3.49 27.83 3.47
C LYS A 194 -3.38 26.76 2.39
N TYR A 195 -2.87 27.12 1.23
CA TYR A 195 -2.60 26.18 0.14
C TYR A 195 -1.17 25.61 0.29
N VAL A 196 -1.07 24.41 0.82
CA VAL A 196 0.21 23.76 1.13
C VAL A 196 0.27 22.27 0.68
N PRO A 197 0.02 21.99 -0.61
CA PRO A 197 -0.06 20.61 -1.10
C PRO A 197 1.24 19.83 -0.90
N GLY A 198 2.39 20.46 -1.09
CA GLY A 198 3.69 19.86 -0.85
C GLY A 198 3.92 19.41 0.59
N LEU A 199 3.34 20.14 1.56
CA LEU A 199 3.41 19.77 2.97
C LEU A 199 2.68 18.47 3.23
N MET A 200 1.49 18.26 2.66
CA MET A 200 0.71 17.01 2.83
C MET A 200 1.47 15.80 2.28
N GLY A 201 1.98 15.90 1.06
CA GLY A 201 2.76 14.82 0.43
C GLY A 201 4.05 14.50 1.18
N THR A 202 4.77 15.51 1.66
CA THR A 202 6.00 15.33 2.43
C THR A 202 5.72 14.70 3.78
N LEU A 203 4.71 15.18 4.51
CA LEU A 203 4.29 14.64 5.80
C LEU A 203 3.90 13.16 5.70
N PHE A 204 3.05 12.86 4.71
CA PHE A 204 2.64 11.49 4.42
C PHE A 204 3.86 10.60 4.14
N SER A 205 4.72 11.01 3.21
CA SER A 205 5.90 10.23 2.81
C SER A 205 6.89 10.03 3.95
N PHE A 206 7.08 11.04 4.81
CA PHE A 206 7.96 10.95 5.96
C PHE A 206 7.49 9.88 6.95
N VAL A 207 6.21 9.93 7.35
CA VAL A 207 5.66 8.97 8.32
C VAL A 207 5.61 7.57 7.71
N ASP A 208 5.22 7.43 6.45
CA ASP A 208 5.21 6.15 5.73
C ASP A 208 6.60 5.49 5.73
N LYS A 209 7.65 6.26 5.40
CA LYS A 209 9.03 5.75 5.41
C LYS A 209 9.53 5.41 6.81
N MET A 210 9.22 6.26 7.79
CA MET A 210 9.59 6.02 9.18
C MET A 210 8.98 4.72 9.69
N ILE A 211 7.69 4.50 9.48
CA ILE A 211 7.01 3.30 9.98
C ILE A 211 7.44 2.06 9.20
N SER A 212 7.55 2.13 7.87
CA SER A 212 7.97 0.98 7.06
C SER A 212 9.42 0.54 7.33
N SER A 213 10.29 1.44 7.84
CA SER A 213 11.65 1.09 8.23
C SER A 213 11.73 0.11 9.41
N PHE A 214 10.68 -0.02 10.21
CA PHE A 214 10.60 -1.02 11.27
C PHE A 214 10.28 -2.44 10.79
N ALA A 215 9.89 -2.61 9.53
CA ALA A 215 9.49 -3.92 9.01
C ALA A 215 10.60 -5.00 9.09
N PRO A 216 11.87 -4.73 8.72
CA PRO A 216 12.95 -5.70 8.87
C PRO A 216 13.23 -6.05 10.32
N MET A 217 13.11 -5.07 11.23
CA MET A 217 13.29 -5.29 12.67
C MET A 217 12.22 -6.25 13.22
N ILE A 218 10.96 -6.03 12.87
CA ILE A 218 9.87 -6.92 13.29
C ILE A 218 10.08 -8.33 12.73
N ALA A 219 10.47 -8.46 11.46
CA ALA A 219 10.77 -9.76 10.86
C ALA A 219 11.91 -10.47 11.60
N GLY A 220 13.00 -9.76 11.89
CA GLY A 220 14.14 -10.30 12.65
C GLY A 220 13.75 -10.73 14.07
N LEU A 221 12.95 -9.96 14.79
CA LEU A 221 12.45 -10.33 16.11
C LEU A 221 11.61 -11.60 16.10
N VAL A 222 10.73 -11.75 15.10
CA VAL A 222 9.91 -12.97 14.96
C VAL A 222 10.79 -14.17 14.60
N PHE A 223 11.76 -14.03 13.71
CA PHE A 223 12.69 -15.10 13.37
C PHE A 223 13.54 -15.51 14.58
N ALA A 224 14.06 -14.54 15.35
CA ALA A 224 14.78 -14.79 16.58
C ALA A 224 13.92 -15.57 17.59
N ALA A 225 12.65 -15.20 17.76
CA ALA A 225 11.70 -15.94 18.59
C ALA A 225 11.42 -17.38 18.10
N CYS A 226 11.62 -17.63 16.80
CA CYS A 226 11.54 -18.97 16.20
C CYS A 226 12.88 -19.75 16.28
N GLY A 227 13.93 -19.18 16.89
CA GLY A 227 15.23 -19.84 17.07
C GLY A 227 16.29 -19.45 16.02
N PHE A 228 16.01 -18.50 15.13
CA PHE A 228 16.93 -18.00 14.11
C PHE A 228 17.55 -16.67 14.56
N THR A 229 18.64 -16.75 15.34
CA THR A 229 19.34 -15.55 15.88
C THR A 229 20.49 -15.09 15.00
N ASP A 230 21.14 -15.99 14.27
CA ASP A 230 22.37 -15.74 13.54
C ASP A 230 22.14 -15.49 12.04
N HIS A 231 21.03 -16.01 11.49
CA HIS A 231 20.67 -15.88 10.09
C HIS A 231 19.15 -15.91 9.89
N ASN A 232 18.68 -15.47 8.73
CA ASN A 232 17.27 -15.63 8.36
C ASN A 232 16.99 -17.04 7.85
N PRO A 233 15.76 -17.58 8.05
CA PRO A 233 15.38 -18.89 7.54
C PRO A 233 15.66 -19.03 6.04
N SER A 234 16.32 -20.11 5.65
CA SER A 234 16.83 -20.36 4.30
C SER A 234 16.61 -21.81 3.85
N VAL A 235 17.09 -22.15 2.66
CA VAL A 235 17.01 -23.52 2.13
C VAL A 235 17.82 -24.47 3.01
N GLY A 236 17.21 -25.58 3.43
CA GLY A 236 17.86 -26.63 4.24
C GLY A 236 17.65 -26.48 5.74
N ASP A 237 17.09 -25.37 6.19
CA ASP A 237 16.74 -25.20 7.60
C ASP A 237 15.52 -26.05 7.99
N ILE A 238 15.48 -26.48 9.25
CA ILE A 238 14.39 -27.31 9.77
C ILE A 238 13.13 -26.46 9.94
N VAL A 239 12.06 -26.84 9.24
CA VAL A 239 10.76 -26.19 9.35
C VAL A 239 10.05 -26.64 10.62
N THR A 240 10.13 -25.82 11.67
CA THR A 240 9.38 -26.04 12.90
C THR A 240 7.96 -25.47 12.79
N PRO A 241 6.98 -25.99 13.56
CA PRO A 241 5.64 -25.39 13.63
C PRO A 241 5.67 -23.91 14.03
N GLN A 242 6.56 -23.53 14.94
CA GLN A 242 6.75 -22.14 15.35
C GLN A 242 7.22 -21.26 14.20
N LEU A 243 8.22 -21.71 13.43
CA LEU A 243 8.70 -20.99 12.25
C LEU A 243 7.58 -20.81 11.23
N ARG A 244 6.80 -21.85 10.97
CA ARG A 244 5.68 -21.80 10.02
C ARG A 244 4.65 -20.77 10.42
N VAL A 245 4.23 -20.77 11.69
CA VAL A 245 3.28 -19.78 12.22
C VAL A 245 3.88 -18.37 12.20
N GLY A 246 5.14 -18.19 12.61
CA GLY A 246 5.84 -16.90 12.57
C GLY A 246 5.94 -16.32 11.17
N VAL A 247 6.31 -17.14 10.18
CA VAL A 247 6.38 -16.71 8.77
C VAL A 247 5.00 -16.33 8.23
N VAL A 248 3.96 -17.13 8.53
CA VAL A 248 2.58 -16.83 8.12
C VAL A 248 2.06 -15.56 8.80
N PHE A 249 2.39 -15.35 10.07
CA PHE A 249 2.06 -14.10 10.78
C PHE A 249 2.70 -12.90 10.10
N LEU A 250 3.98 -12.95 9.76
CA LEU A 250 4.67 -11.86 9.06
C LEU A 250 4.13 -11.63 7.66
N ALA A 251 3.79 -12.71 6.93
CA ALA A 251 3.35 -12.62 5.54
C ALA A 251 1.90 -12.13 5.38
N TYR A 252 1.03 -12.48 6.33
CA TYR A 252 -0.42 -12.23 6.22
C TYR A 252 -1.00 -11.61 7.48
N GLY A 253 -0.57 -12.04 8.67
CA GLY A 253 -1.10 -11.54 9.95
C GLY A 253 -0.81 -10.06 10.16
N LEU A 254 0.43 -9.64 9.95
CA LEU A 254 0.84 -8.24 10.12
C LEU A 254 0.11 -7.32 9.12
N ILE A 255 -0.08 -7.78 7.88
CA ILE A 255 -0.87 -7.06 6.88
C ILE A 255 -2.34 -6.99 7.31
N THR A 256 -2.89 -8.08 7.83
CA THR A 256 -4.29 -8.10 8.31
C THR A 256 -4.50 -7.11 9.44
N ILE A 257 -3.56 -6.99 10.37
CA ILE A 257 -3.58 -5.95 11.42
C ILE A 257 -3.58 -4.56 10.78
N GLY A 258 -2.72 -4.32 9.77
CA GLY A 258 -2.70 -3.05 9.02
C GLY A 258 -4.04 -2.74 8.36
N LEU A 259 -4.68 -3.71 7.71
CA LEU A 259 -5.98 -3.55 7.09
C LEU A 259 -7.11 -3.31 8.11
N ILE A 260 -7.04 -3.89 9.31
CA ILE A 260 -7.97 -3.60 10.41
C ILE A 260 -7.76 -2.15 10.89
N CYS A 261 -6.52 -1.72 11.08
CA CYS A 261 -6.19 -0.32 11.41
C CYS A 261 -6.72 0.64 10.33
N ASN A 262 -6.61 0.25 9.05
CA ASN A 262 -7.19 1.00 7.94
C ASN A 262 -8.72 1.12 8.06
N LEU A 263 -9.44 0.05 8.35
CA LEU A 263 -10.90 0.10 8.57
C LEU A 263 -11.27 1.04 9.72
N ILE A 264 -10.52 0.97 10.82
CA ILE A 264 -10.71 1.86 11.98
C ILE A 264 -10.44 3.32 11.57
N ALA A 265 -9.33 3.58 10.89
CA ALA A 265 -8.98 4.91 10.41
C ALA A 265 -10.05 5.48 9.47
N MET A 266 -10.55 4.67 8.52
CA MET A 266 -11.59 5.09 7.58
C MET A 266 -12.94 5.38 8.27
N LYS A 267 -13.25 4.74 9.39
CA LYS A 267 -14.43 5.10 10.19
C LYS A 267 -14.35 6.56 10.67
N PHE A 268 -13.17 7.00 11.04
CA PHE A 268 -12.93 8.36 11.55
C PHE A 268 -12.48 9.37 10.49
N TYR A 269 -12.23 8.92 9.24
CA TYR A 269 -11.86 9.79 8.14
C TYR A 269 -13.04 10.67 7.71
N PRO A 270 -12.88 12.01 7.72
CA PRO A 270 -14.02 12.93 7.56
C PRO A 270 -14.47 13.11 6.12
N LEU A 271 -13.60 12.83 5.12
CA LEU A 271 -13.87 13.18 3.72
C LEU A 271 -14.64 12.05 3.03
N SER A 272 -15.95 12.22 2.91
CA SER A 272 -16.80 11.41 2.02
C SER A 272 -16.85 12.03 0.61
N LYS A 273 -17.40 11.30 -0.37
CA LYS A 273 -17.58 11.80 -1.74
C LYS A 273 -18.43 13.08 -1.76
N GLU A 274 -19.48 13.11 -0.96
CA GLU A 274 -20.39 14.24 -0.82
C GLU A 274 -19.69 15.44 -0.17
N LYS A 275 -18.92 15.20 0.90
CA LYS A 275 -18.19 16.26 1.60
C LYS A 275 -17.08 16.85 0.73
N MET A 276 -16.42 16.03 -0.09
CA MET A 276 -15.41 16.53 -1.03
C MET A 276 -16.05 17.41 -2.13
N ALA A 277 -17.25 17.10 -2.62
CA ALA A 277 -17.94 17.96 -3.57
C ALA A 277 -18.23 19.34 -2.95
N GLU A 278 -18.75 19.41 -1.71
CA GLU A 278 -18.96 20.65 -0.97
C GLU A 278 -17.65 21.46 -0.80
N ILE A 279 -16.56 20.79 -0.43
CA ILE A 279 -15.24 21.41 -0.28
C ILE A 279 -14.76 22.02 -1.59
N GLN A 280 -14.89 21.30 -2.71
CA GLN A 280 -14.47 21.78 -4.03
C GLN A 280 -15.27 23.03 -4.44
N ASP A 281 -16.59 23.06 -4.20
CA ASP A 281 -17.42 24.25 -4.47
C ASP A 281 -16.96 25.48 -3.66
N GLU A 282 -16.60 25.30 -2.40
CA GLU A 282 -16.07 26.39 -1.58
C GLU A 282 -14.66 26.83 -2.01
N ILE A 283 -13.78 25.90 -2.40
CA ILE A 283 -12.45 26.22 -2.93
C ILE A 283 -12.55 27.07 -4.20
N VAL A 284 -13.51 26.76 -5.09
CA VAL A 284 -13.75 27.59 -6.30
C VAL A 284 -14.10 29.03 -5.90
N LYS A 285 -14.92 29.23 -4.88
CA LYS A 285 -15.28 30.60 -4.39
C LYS A 285 -14.06 31.30 -3.77
N ILE A 286 -13.24 30.57 -2.98
CA ILE A 286 -12.01 31.11 -2.38
C ILE A 286 -11.04 31.57 -3.48
N LYS A 287 -10.83 30.72 -4.51
CA LYS A 287 -9.97 31.06 -5.66
C LYS A 287 -10.50 32.29 -6.44
N ALA A 288 -11.81 32.35 -6.68
CA ALA A 288 -12.42 33.45 -7.39
C ALA A 288 -12.23 34.80 -6.62
N LYS A 289 -12.36 34.79 -5.29
CA LYS A 289 -12.08 35.98 -4.46
C LYS A 289 -10.60 36.37 -4.53
N ALA A 290 -9.68 35.42 -4.39
CA ALA A 290 -8.25 35.70 -4.44
C ALA A 290 -7.81 36.29 -5.81
N MET A 291 -8.45 35.88 -6.91
CA MET A 291 -8.20 36.42 -8.24
C MET A 291 -8.79 37.82 -8.43
N ALA A 292 -9.87 38.15 -7.72
CA ALA A 292 -10.49 39.48 -7.78
C ALA A 292 -9.73 40.53 -6.94
N GLU A 293 -8.92 40.08 -5.97
CA GLU A 293 -8.11 40.91 -5.07
C GLU A 293 -6.64 41.06 -5.54
N ALA A 294 -6.22 40.32 -6.58
CA ALA A 294 -4.88 40.35 -7.15
C ALA A 294 -4.80 41.25 -8.38
#